data_0b5e0c9f4034dd56c42ecb6de3af98ac
#
_entry.id   0b5e0c9f4034dd56c42ecb6de3af98ac
#
_cell.length_a   1.000
_cell.length_b   1.000
_cell.length_c   1.000
_cell.angle_alpha   90.00
_cell.angle_beta   90.00
_cell.angle_gamma   90.00
#
_symmetry.space_group_name_H-M   'P 1'
#
loop_
_entity.id
_entity.type
_entity.pdbx_description
1 polymer ?
#
loop_
_entity_poly.entity_id
_entity_poly.type
_entity_poly.pdbx_seq_one_letter_code
_entity_poly.pdbx_strand_id
1 'polypeptide(L)'
;EPYRRQRQMCIRDRYYNFIRLGYEGYREVQQNSMDVATYCHDEIGKMNCFRNYADKLVNPLFIWYMDEEYDKQSKWTLYDLQATLQQSGWMVPAYTLPKNLEDVIVMRIVVRQGMSRDMADMLLGDIRNAVAEFEKLEYPTPSRLKYEKSERQKGRVYTHTHQC
;
A
#
# COMPACT_ATOMS: atom_id res chain seq x y z
N GLU A 1 22.53 32.32 -1.01
CA GLU A 1 21.55 32.60 0.10
C GLU A 1 20.10 32.11 -0.14
N PRO A 2 19.77 31.34 -1.20
CA PRO A 2 18.40 30.82 -1.37
C PRO A 2 17.99 29.88 -0.24
N TYR A 3 18.92 29.10 0.32
CA TYR A 3 18.67 28.17 1.40
C TYR A 3 18.19 28.80 2.73
N ARG A 4 18.60 30.02 3.02
CA ARG A 4 18.15 30.71 4.25
C ARG A 4 16.70 31.15 4.16
N ARG A 5 16.23 31.61 3.00
CA ARG A 5 14.83 32.02 2.79
C ARG A 5 13.87 30.82 2.84
N GLN A 6 14.24 29.70 2.24
CA GLN A 6 13.44 28.46 2.31
C GLN A 6 13.30 27.94 3.76
N ARG A 7 14.37 27.98 4.55
CA ARG A 7 14.30 27.57 5.97
C ARG A 7 13.40 28.51 6.79
N GLN A 8 13.43 29.81 6.52
CA GLN A 8 12.56 30.77 7.22
C GLN A 8 11.08 30.55 6.88
N MET A 9 10.75 30.28 5.62
CA MET A 9 9.37 29.94 5.23
C MET A 9 8.89 28.69 5.96
N CYS A 10 9.64 27.61 5.93
CA CYS A 10 9.26 26.37 6.63
C CYS A 10 9.10 26.56 8.16
N ILE A 11 9.90 27.42 8.79
CA ILE A 11 9.78 27.71 10.23
C ILE A 11 8.50 28.49 10.52
N ARG A 12 8.18 29.52 9.71
CA ARG A 12 6.96 30.31 9.86
C ARG A 12 5.71 29.48 9.66
N ASP A 13 5.70 28.61 8.63
CA ASP A 13 4.57 27.74 8.33
C ASP A 13 4.31 26.74 9.45
N ARG A 14 5.37 26.18 10.03
CA ARG A 14 5.26 25.28 11.18
C ARG A 14 4.77 26.02 12.42
N TYR A 15 5.32 27.19 12.70
CA TYR A 15 4.90 28.01 13.83
C TYR A 15 3.43 28.42 13.73
N TYR A 16 3.00 28.83 12.53
CA TYR A 16 1.60 29.15 12.27
C TYR A 16 0.69 27.96 12.54
N ASN A 17 1.05 26.77 12.04
CA ASN A 17 0.27 25.57 12.26
C ASN A 17 0.21 25.19 13.74
N PHE A 18 1.31 25.31 14.49
CA PHE A 18 1.32 25.04 15.92
C PHE A 18 0.40 25.98 16.70
N ILE A 19 0.41 27.28 16.36
CA ILE A 19 -0.48 28.24 17.03
C ILE A 19 -1.94 28.02 16.61
N ARG A 20 -2.19 27.79 15.31
CA ARG A 20 -3.55 27.61 14.77
C ARG A 20 -4.24 26.36 15.32
N LEU A 21 -3.55 25.25 15.35
CA LEU A 21 -4.12 23.97 15.75
C LEU A 21 -3.98 23.72 17.25
N GLY A 22 -2.86 24.13 17.83
CA GLY A 22 -2.55 23.80 19.21
C GLY A 22 -2.46 22.28 19.44
N TYR A 23 -2.37 21.88 20.68
CA TYR A 23 -2.30 20.46 21.05
C TYR A 23 -3.58 19.70 20.67
N GLU A 24 -4.74 20.26 20.99
CA GLU A 24 -6.02 19.61 20.75
C GLU A 24 -6.31 19.47 19.24
N GLY A 25 -6.06 20.50 18.45
CA GLY A 25 -6.26 20.43 16.99
C GLY A 25 -5.36 19.40 16.33
N TYR A 26 -4.09 19.28 16.76
CA TYR A 26 -3.22 18.20 16.26
C TYR A 26 -3.70 16.82 16.68
N ARG A 27 -4.18 16.69 17.92
CA ARG A 27 -4.76 15.43 18.42
C ARG A 27 -5.97 14.99 17.59
N GLU A 28 -6.88 15.90 17.32
CA GLU A 28 -8.07 15.63 16.50
C GLU A 28 -7.70 15.22 15.06
N VAL A 29 -6.77 15.94 14.42
CA VAL A 29 -6.29 15.61 13.08
C VAL A 29 -5.67 14.22 13.03
N GLN A 30 -4.84 13.88 14.02
CA GLN A 30 -4.21 12.55 14.07
C GLN A 30 -5.22 11.46 14.39
N GLN A 31 -6.18 11.72 15.29
CA GLN A 31 -7.23 10.76 15.60
C GLN A 31 -8.10 10.46 14.38
N ASN A 32 -8.55 11.49 13.65
CA ASN A 32 -9.31 11.31 12.42
C ASN A 32 -8.52 10.49 11.39
N SER A 33 -7.22 10.74 11.24
CA SER A 33 -6.37 9.97 10.33
C SER A 33 -6.24 8.51 10.76
N MET A 34 -6.15 8.27 12.07
CA MET A 34 -6.13 6.91 12.64
C MET A 34 -7.47 6.18 12.42
N ASP A 35 -8.59 6.85 12.63
CA ASP A 35 -9.92 6.27 12.48
C ASP A 35 -10.17 5.84 11.03
N VAL A 36 -9.80 6.69 10.06
CA VAL A 36 -9.89 6.37 8.64
C VAL A 36 -8.92 5.24 8.25
N ALA A 37 -7.69 5.26 8.78
CA ALA A 37 -6.72 4.20 8.53
C ALA A 37 -7.18 2.84 9.08
N THR A 38 -7.70 2.82 10.30
CA THR A 38 -8.25 1.61 10.93
C THR A 38 -9.43 1.07 10.12
N TYR A 39 -10.30 1.95 9.67
CA TYR A 39 -11.41 1.54 8.81
C TYR A 39 -10.94 0.89 7.50
N CYS A 40 -10.01 1.52 6.79
CA CYS A 40 -9.48 0.94 5.55
C CYS A 40 -8.77 -0.39 5.79
N HIS A 41 -7.99 -0.47 6.86
CA HIS A 41 -7.30 -1.69 7.29
C HIS A 41 -8.28 -2.84 7.53
N ASP A 42 -9.36 -2.59 8.27
CA ASP A 42 -10.36 -3.60 8.60
C ASP A 42 -11.14 -4.04 7.34
N GLU A 43 -11.50 -3.10 6.46
CA GLU A 43 -12.21 -3.41 5.22
C GLU A 43 -11.35 -4.20 4.23
N ILE A 44 -10.06 -3.89 4.12
CA ILE A 44 -9.12 -4.67 3.29
C ILE A 44 -8.92 -6.07 3.88
N GLY A 45 -8.80 -6.18 5.20
CA GLY A 45 -8.69 -7.47 5.89
C GLY A 45 -9.90 -8.40 5.74
N LYS A 46 -11.09 -7.85 5.41
CA LYS A 46 -12.29 -8.63 5.09
C LYS A 46 -12.30 -9.19 3.66
N MET A 47 -11.43 -8.69 2.79
CA MET A 47 -11.29 -9.21 1.43
C MET A 47 -10.46 -10.51 1.48
N ASN A 48 -11.01 -11.61 1.00
CA ASN A 48 -10.37 -12.92 1.06
C ASN A 48 -9.04 -13.01 0.30
N CYS A 49 -8.79 -12.10 -0.62
CA CYS A 49 -7.57 -12.05 -1.43
C CYS A 49 -6.40 -11.37 -0.74
N PHE A 50 -6.62 -10.65 0.37
CA PHE A 50 -5.59 -9.87 1.05
C PHE A 50 -5.39 -10.28 2.50
N ARG A 51 -4.17 -10.04 3.00
CA ARG A 51 -3.81 -10.14 4.41
C ARG A 51 -3.14 -8.85 4.86
N ASN A 52 -3.52 -8.38 6.02
CA ASN A 52 -2.85 -7.26 6.67
C ASN A 52 -1.53 -7.71 7.28
N TYR A 53 -0.49 -6.88 7.13
CA TYR A 53 0.83 -7.19 7.67
C TYR A 53 0.89 -7.09 9.20
N ALA A 54 0.08 -6.24 9.80
CA ALA A 54 0.00 -6.02 11.24
C ALA A 54 -1.45 -6.06 11.72
N ASP A 55 -1.70 -6.68 12.86
CA ASP A 55 -3.05 -6.78 13.44
C ASP A 55 -3.56 -5.47 14.01
N LYS A 56 -2.66 -4.59 14.47
CA LYS A 56 -2.99 -3.29 15.05
C LYS A 56 -2.14 -2.19 14.45
N LEU A 57 -2.79 -1.06 14.20
CA LEU A 57 -2.14 0.14 13.73
C LEU A 57 -1.65 0.98 14.91
N VAL A 58 -0.39 1.43 14.85
CA VAL A 58 0.21 2.40 15.78
C VAL A 58 0.24 3.80 15.16
N ASN A 59 0.31 3.87 13.85
CA ASN A 59 0.32 5.08 13.04
C ASN A 59 -0.76 5.00 11.97
N PRO A 60 -1.21 6.11 11.38
CA PRO A 60 -2.17 6.11 10.27
C PRO A 60 -1.54 5.60 8.96
N LEU A 61 -0.93 4.44 9.05
CA LEU A 61 -0.25 3.74 7.97
C LEU A 61 -0.54 2.25 8.10
N PHE A 62 -0.89 1.62 7.00
CA PHE A 62 -1.07 0.17 6.96
C PHE A 62 -0.51 -0.43 5.68
N ILE A 63 -0.14 -1.69 5.80
CA ILE A 63 0.47 -2.48 4.74
C ILE A 63 -0.31 -3.77 4.63
N TRP A 64 -0.55 -4.21 3.39
CA TRP A 64 -1.18 -5.50 3.10
C TRP A 64 -0.47 -6.19 1.94
N TYR A 65 -0.69 -7.47 1.83
CA TYR A 65 -0.14 -8.34 0.79
C TYR A 65 -1.21 -9.33 0.32
N MET A 66 -0.97 -10.03 -0.78
CA MET A 66 -1.86 -11.08 -1.23
C MET A 66 -1.76 -12.28 -0.32
N ASP A 67 -2.91 -12.91 -0.02
CA ASP A 67 -2.93 -14.20 0.69
C ASP A 67 -2.16 -15.25 -0.13
N GLU A 68 -1.33 -16.07 0.53
CA GLU A 68 -0.44 -17.02 -0.15
C GLU A 68 -1.18 -18.07 -0.98
N GLU A 69 -2.34 -18.53 -0.52
CA GLU A 69 -3.14 -19.52 -1.26
C GLU A 69 -3.82 -18.85 -2.45
N TYR A 70 -4.30 -17.63 -2.27
CA TYR A 70 -4.89 -16.85 -3.35
C TYR A 70 -3.84 -16.44 -4.38
N ASP A 71 -2.65 -16.04 -3.95
CA ASP A 71 -1.55 -15.65 -4.86
C ASP A 71 -1.14 -16.80 -5.78
N LYS A 72 -1.06 -18.04 -5.29
CA LYS A 72 -0.73 -19.21 -6.11
C LYS A 72 -1.72 -19.50 -7.24
N GLN A 73 -2.99 -19.15 -7.05
CA GLN A 73 -4.06 -19.35 -8.02
C GLN A 73 -4.32 -18.10 -8.88
N SER A 74 -3.83 -16.96 -8.45
CA SER A 74 -4.05 -15.66 -9.05
C SER A 74 -3.34 -15.54 -10.40
N LYS A 75 -3.99 -14.88 -11.34
CA LYS A 75 -3.47 -14.54 -12.67
C LYS A 75 -2.92 -13.12 -12.75
N TRP A 76 -2.89 -12.40 -11.64
CA TRP A 76 -2.48 -11.00 -11.51
C TRP A 76 -1.59 -10.78 -10.27
N THR A 77 -0.99 -9.63 -10.16
CA THR A 77 -0.11 -9.23 -9.06
C THR A 77 -0.54 -7.89 -8.47
N LEU A 78 -0.01 -7.53 -7.29
CA LEU A 78 -0.26 -6.21 -6.70
C LEU A 78 0.26 -5.05 -7.57
N TYR A 79 1.19 -5.30 -8.49
CA TYR A 79 1.60 -4.28 -9.48
C TYR A 79 0.50 -3.97 -10.49
N ASP A 80 -0.31 -4.96 -10.87
CA ASP A 80 -1.45 -4.75 -11.76
C ASP A 80 -2.54 -3.95 -11.03
N LEU A 81 -2.78 -4.25 -9.76
CA LEU A 81 -3.69 -3.48 -8.92
C LEU A 81 -3.21 -2.02 -8.77
N GLN A 82 -1.91 -1.80 -8.53
CA GLN A 82 -1.34 -0.45 -8.52
C GLN A 82 -1.61 0.29 -9.84
N ALA A 83 -1.38 -0.35 -10.98
CA ALA A 83 -1.59 0.26 -12.29
C ALA A 83 -3.07 0.63 -12.53
N THR A 84 -3.99 -0.24 -12.14
CA THR A 84 -5.44 0.02 -12.25
C THR A 84 -5.88 1.16 -11.33
N LEU A 85 -5.45 1.17 -10.07
CA LEU A 85 -5.73 2.25 -9.13
C LEU A 85 -5.16 3.60 -9.60
N GLN A 86 -3.99 3.57 -10.25
CA GLN A 86 -3.40 4.78 -10.81
C GLN A 86 -4.24 5.38 -11.95
N GLN A 87 -4.91 4.54 -12.74
CA GLN A 87 -5.85 5.00 -13.78
C GLN A 87 -7.07 5.72 -13.17
N SER A 88 -7.50 5.29 -11.98
CA SER A 88 -8.56 5.94 -11.19
C SER A 88 -8.06 7.16 -10.39
N GLY A 89 -6.77 7.52 -10.51
CA GLY A 89 -6.16 8.67 -9.84
C GLY A 89 -5.57 8.39 -8.45
N TRP A 90 -5.55 7.13 -7.99
CA TRP A 90 -4.98 6.75 -6.70
C TRP A 90 -3.50 6.39 -6.83
N MET A 91 -2.67 6.96 -5.98
CA MET A 91 -1.25 6.62 -5.90
C MET A 91 -0.99 5.70 -4.70
N VAL A 92 -1.18 4.42 -4.90
CA VAL A 92 -0.91 3.37 -3.90
C VAL A 92 0.27 2.53 -4.37
N PRO A 93 1.48 2.70 -3.81
CA PRO A 93 2.66 1.99 -4.28
C PRO A 93 2.65 0.53 -3.87
N ALA A 94 2.98 -0.35 -4.82
CA ALA A 94 3.35 -1.74 -4.60
C ALA A 94 4.88 -1.90 -4.70
N TYR A 95 5.48 -2.63 -3.78
CA TYR A 95 6.92 -2.89 -3.77
C TYR A 95 7.23 -4.19 -3.03
N THR A 96 8.43 -4.73 -3.26
CA THR A 96 8.93 -5.90 -2.54
C THR A 96 9.51 -5.51 -1.18
N LEU A 97 9.46 -6.40 -0.22
CA LEU A 97 10.10 -6.22 1.07
C LEU A 97 11.63 -6.30 0.97
N PRO A 98 12.38 -5.84 1.99
CA PRO A 98 13.85 -5.85 2.00
C PRO A 98 14.43 -7.28 1.97
N LYS A 99 15.77 -7.34 1.97
CA LYS A 99 16.59 -8.54 1.92
C LYS A 99 16.05 -9.66 2.82
N ASN A 100 15.93 -10.87 2.26
CA ASN A 100 15.34 -12.10 2.79
C ASN A 100 13.79 -12.22 2.73
N LEU A 101 13.07 -11.17 2.27
CA LEU A 101 11.63 -11.17 2.04
C LEU A 101 11.30 -10.54 0.67
N GLU A 102 12.23 -10.59 -0.26
CA GLU A 102 12.11 -9.97 -1.58
C GLU A 102 11.01 -10.59 -2.45
N ASP A 103 10.55 -11.77 -2.06
CA ASP A 103 9.48 -12.50 -2.76
C ASP A 103 8.08 -12.04 -2.36
N VAL A 104 7.98 -11.26 -1.27
CA VAL A 104 6.70 -10.73 -0.80
C VAL A 104 6.48 -9.33 -1.37
N ILE A 105 5.47 -9.21 -2.23
CA ILE A 105 5.00 -7.93 -2.73
C ILE A 105 3.98 -7.38 -1.76
N VAL A 106 4.15 -6.13 -1.36
CA VAL A 106 3.23 -5.44 -0.45
C VAL A 106 2.74 -4.14 -1.05
N MET A 107 1.56 -3.71 -0.64
CA MET A 107 1.05 -2.36 -0.89
C MET A 107 0.95 -1.59 0.42
N ARG A 108 1.16 -0.28 0.37
CA ARG A 108 1.15 0.58 1.54
C ARG A 108 0.30 1.82 1.30
N ILE A 109 -0.54 2.13 2.29
CA ILE A 109 -1.25 3.41 2.36
C ILE A 109 -0.83 4.17 3.61
N VAL A 110 -0.59 5.46 3.43
CA VAL A 110 -0.41 6.45 4.50
C VAL A 110 -1.60 7.39 4.46
N VAL A 111 -2.44 7.33 5.47
CA VAL A 111 -3.59 8.22 5.59
C VAL A 111 -3.12 9.57 6.13
N ARG A 112 -3.37 10.63 5.37
CA ARG A 112 -2.99 12.01 5.73
C ARG A 112 -4.21 12.82 6.07
N GLN A 113 -3.97 13.98 6.69
CA GLN A 113 -4.97 15.00 6.86
C GLN A 113 -5.68 15.31 5.53
N GLY A 114 -7.01 15.33 5.54
CA GLY A 114 -7.83 15.59 4.35
C GLY A 114 -8.37 14.32 3.67
N MET A 115 -7.93 13.13 4.04
CA MET A 115 -8.59 11.89 3.60
C MET A 115 -9.85 11.67 4.43
N SER A 116 -11.00 11.90 3.81
CA SER A 116 -12.31 11.68 4.43
C SER A 116 -12.70 10.19 4.38
N ARG A 117 -13.74 9.86 5.13
CA ARG A 117 -14.37 8.54 5.10
C ARG A 117 -14.91 8.20 3.69
N ASP A 118 -15.55 9.19 3.04
CA ASP A 118 -16.09 9.02 1.69
C ASP A 118 -14.99 8.73 0.66
N MET A 119 -13.85 9.40 0.77
CA MET A 119 -12.69 9.10 -0.07
C MET A 119 -12.14 7.69 0.18
N ALA A 120 -12.16 7.23 1.44
CA ALA A 120 -11.79 5.86 1.77
C ALA A 120 -12.75 4.85 1.15
N ASP A 121 -14.07 5.12 1.18
CA ASP A 121 -15.08 4.26 0.57
C ASP A 121 -14.95 4.21 -0.96
N MET A 122 -14.63 5.32 -1.60
CA MET A 122 -14.32 5.37 -3.04
C MET A 122 -13.10 4.50 -3.38
N LEU A 123 -12.01 4.65 -2.64
CA LEU A 123 -10.80 3.84 -2.82
C LEU A 123 -11.08 2.35 -2.64
N LEU A 124 -11.80 1.98 -1.58
CA LEU A 124 -12.17 0.59 -1.31
C LEU A 124 -13.10 0.02 -2.40
N GLY A 125 -14.00 0.86 -2.93
CA GLY A 125 -14.83 0.52 -4.08
C GLY A 125 -14.00 0.22 -5.32
N ASP A 126 -13.03 1.07 -5.64
CA ASP A 126 -12.14 0.87 -6.79
C ASP A 126 -11.27 -0.38 -6.63
N ILE A 127 -10.78 -0.66 -5.42
CA ILE A 127 -10.04 -1.90 -5.13
C ILE A 127 -10.94 -3.12 -5.37
N ARG A 128 -12.17 -3.13 -4.85
CA ARG A 128 -13.12 -4.25 -5.04
C ARG A 128 -13.46 -4.46 -6.51
N ASN A 129 -13.69 -3.40 -7.25
CA ASN A 129 -13.99 -3.45 -8.69
C ASN A 129 -12.80 -4.01 -9.47
N ALA A 130 -11.58 -3.53 -9.17
CA ALA A 130 -10.37 -4.03 -9.82
C ALA A 130 -10.16 -5.53 -9.55
N VAL A 131 -10.31 -5.98 -8.31
CA VAL A 131 -10.21 -7.41 -7.95
C VAL A 131 -11.26 -8.22 -8.71
N ALA A 132 -12.52 -7.76 -8.76
CA ALA A 132 -13.59 -8.45 -9.48
C ALA A 132 -13.34 -8.54 -10.99
N GLU A 133 -12.65 -7.56 -11.58
CA GLU A 133 -12.22 -7.63 -12.99
C GLU A 133 -11.06 -8.62 -13.17
N PHE A 134 -10.09 -8.64 -12.27
CA PHE A 134 -8.98 -9.57 -12.32
C PHE A 134 -9.39 -11.03 -12.14
N GLU A 135 -10.44 -11.30 -11.37
CA GLU A 135 -11.00 -12.66 -11.21
C GLU A 135 -11.61 -13.21 -12.51
N LYS A 136 -12.03 -12.34 -13.42
CA LYS A 136 -12.57 -12.72 -14.74
C LYS A 136 -11.50 -13.01 -15.79
N LEU A 137 -10.23 -12.77 -15.50
CA LEU A 137 -9.14 -12.97 -16.46
C LEU A 137 -9.02 -14.44 -16.85
N GLU A 138 -8.99 -14.72 -18.14
CA GLU A 138 -8.71 -16.06 -18.67
C GLU A 138 -7.22 -16.40 -18.67
N TYR A 139 -6.37 -15.39 -18.87
CA TYR A 139 -4.91 -15.52 -18.99
C TYR A 139 -4.17 -14.67 -17.95
N PRO A 140 -2.96 -15.11 -17.54
CA PRO A 140 -2.13 -14.33 -16.63
C PRO A 140 -1.71 -12.98 -17.22
N THR A 141 -1.65 -11.95 -16.38
CA THR A 141 -1.14 -10.63 -16.76
C THR A 141 0.35 -10.66 -17.13
N PRO A 142 0.85 -9.70 -17.93
CA PRO A 142 2.28 -9.59 -18.21
C PRO A 142 3.14 -9.44 -16.94
N SER A 143 2.63 -8.79 -15.92
CA SER A 143 3.30 -8.64 -14.62
C SER A 143 3.43 -9.98 -13.90
N ARG A 144 2.38 -10.80 -13.91
CA ARG A 144 2.39 -12.16 -13.34
C ARG A 144 3.39 -13.05 -14.03
N LEU A 145 3.42 -13.04 -15.36
CA LEU A 145 4.37 -13.81 -16.15
C LEU A 145 5.83 -13.43 -15.90
N LYS A 146 6.11 -12.13 -15.68
CA LYS A 146 7.45 -11.66 -15.29
C LYS A 146 7.83 -12.12 -13.89
N TYR A 147 6.92 -12.04 -12.95
CA TYR A 147 7.12 -12.49 -11.58
C TYR A 147 7.46 -13.98 -11.53
N GLU A 148 6.68 -14.83 -12.16
CA GLU A 148 6.93 -16.27 -12.22
C GLU A 148 8.28 -16.63 -12.89
N LYS A 149 8.71 -15.90 -13.93
CA LYS A 149 10.03 -16.09 -14.54
C LYS A 149 11.15 -15.74 -13.58
N SER A 150 11.01 -14.68 -12.80
CA SER A 150 11.97 -14.26 -11.78
C SER A 150 12.12 -15.33 -10.70
N GLU A 151 11.02 -15.86 -10.20
CA GLU A 151 11.02 -16.92 -9.19
C GLU A 151 11.68 -18.22 -9.70
N ARG A 152 11.38 -18.63 -10.94
CA ARG A 152 12.03 -19.79 -11.55
C ARG A 152 13.54 -19.61 -11.75
N GLN A 153 14.01 -18.40 -11.99
CA GLN A 153 15.45 -18.09 -12.09
C GLN A 153 16.12 -18.15 -10.72
N LYS A 154 15.49 -17.62 -9.65
CA LYS A 154 16.00 -17.72 -8.29
C LYS A 154 16.10 -19.19 -7.85
N GLY A 155 15.06 -19.99 -8.06
CA GLY A 155 15.05 -21.42 -7.73
C GLY A 155 16.18 -22.21 -8.43
N ARG A 156 16.57 -21.85 -9.66
CA ARG A 156 17.71 -22.47 -10.35
C ARG A 156 19.06 -22.12 -9.75
N VAL A 157 19.22 -20.93 -9.18
CA VAL A 157 20.48 -20.51 -8.52
C VAL A 157 20.69 -21.27 -7.22
N TYR A 158 19.64 -21.54 -6.45
CA TYR A 158 19.73 -22.31 -5.20
C TYR A 158 20.01 -23.81 -5.41
N THR A 159 19.60 -24.40 -6.51
CA THR A 159 19.88 -25.82 -6.80
C THR A 159 21.32 -26.09 -7.27
N HIS A 160 22.04 -25.06 -7.76
CA HIS A 160 23.44 -25.23 -8.21
C HIS A 160 24.48 -25.02 -7.11
N THR A 161 24.13 -24.48 -5.95
CA THR A 161 25.07 -24.22 -4.84
C THR A 161 25.17 -25.35 -3.80
N HIS A 162 24.41 -26.43 -3.97
CA HIS A 162 24.47 -27.61 -3.07
C HIS A 162 25.10 -28.85 -3.73
N GLN A 163 25.83 -28.69 -4.83
CA GLN A 163 26.62 -29.76 -5.45
C GLN A 163 28.10 -29.35 -5.56
N CYS A 164 28.71 -29.00 -4.46
CA CYS A 164 30.17 -29.00 -4.30
C CYS A 164 30.51 -29.50 -2.93
#